data_72474e84d08c500beaf021dcc8a651df
#
_entry.id   72474e84d08c500beaf021dcc8a651df
#
_cell.length_a   1.000
_cell.length_b   1.000
_cell.length_c   1.000
_cell.angle_alpha   90.00
_cell.angle_beta   90.00
_cell.angle_gamma   90.00
#
_symmetry.space_group_name_H-M   'P 1'
#
loop_
_entity.id
_entity.type
_entity.pdbx_description
1 polymer ?
#
loop_
_entity_poly.entity_id
_entity_poly.type
_entity_poly.pdbx_seq_one_letter_code
_entity_poly.pdbx_strand_id
1 'polypeptide(L)'
;MDEFFRAIAAESKLPESIARQLTDAGYVVIEGPVAHNKCEQLAKAYDAAVLAAHPDDVRISSSTRISDFVNRGPDFDELYIYGPLLAACCQIIARPFRLSTMHARTLEPGTPVESLHVDFKREDDGWPMVGFIVMVDEFRSDNGATRFVPGSHLATNVPGDVMEDATAEYDGEVMAGGPAGSIIIYNGSVWHGWTANRSAKPRRSIQGAFIRREQQSGVNLKARMRPETLSRIGGLAKYLLDVE
;
A
#
# COMPACT_ATOMS: atom_id res chain seq x y z
N MET A 1 -0.56 -25.35 9.94
CA MET A 1 -0.26 -23.90 9.89
C MET A 1 0.93 -23.74 8.97
N ASP A 2 0.83 -22.86 8.03
CA ASP A 2 1.82 -22.57 6.98
C ASP A 2 3.21 -22.24 7.60
N GLU A 3 4.27 -22.88 7.13
CA GLU A 3 5.61 -22.77 7.68
C GLU A 3 6.22 -21.38 7.46
N PHE A 4 6.02 -20.82 6.25
CA PHE A 4 6.44 -19.46 5.94
C PHE A 4 5.74 -18.43 6.81
N PHE A 5 4.43 -18.54 7.02
CA PHE A 5 3.70 -17.63 7.89
C PHE A 5 4.22 -17.67 9.32
N ARG A 6 4.54 -18.88 9.85
CA ARG A 6 5.14 -19.01 11.19
C ARG A 6 6.51 -18.36 11.28
N ALA A 7 7.35 -18.54 10.26
CA ALA A 7 8.66 -17.92 10.21
C ALA A 7 8.55 -16.39 10.18
N ILE A 8 7.69 -15.83 9.32
CA ILE A 8 7.44 -14.38 9.26
C ILE A 8 6.97 -13.86 10.63
N ALA A 9 5.99 -14.52 11.26
CA ALA A 9 5.45 -14.10 12.54
C ALA A 9 6.47 -14.18 13.70
N ALA A 10 7.44 -15.09 13.61
CA ALA A 10 8.50 -15.22 14.61
C ALA A 10 9.61 -14.17 14.44
N GLU A 11 9.97 -13.85 13.20
CA GLU A 11 11.10 -12.99 12.86
C GLU A 11 10.72 -11.51 12.74
N SER A 12 9.48 -11.22 12.30
CA SER A 12 9.01 -9.86 12.03
C SER A 12 8.20 -9.32 13.22
N LYS A 13 8.73 -8.30 13.90
CA LYS A 13 8.05 -7.65 15.03
C LYS A 13 8.02 -6.13 14.84
N LEU A 14 6.90 -5.53 15.18
CA LEU A 14 6.78 -4.08 15.28
C LEU A 14 7.18 -3.61 16.69
N PRO A 15 7.80 -2.43 16.82
CA PRO A 15 7.90 -1.75 18.11
C PRO A 15 6.50 -1.59 18.72
N GLU A 16 6.40 -1.72 20.06
CA GLU A 16 5.09 -1.70 20.75
C GLU A 16 4.25 -0.43 20.44
N SER A 17 4.91 0.72 20.37
CA SER A 17 4.23 1.99 20.02
C SER A 17 3.61 1.97 18.62
N ILE A 18 4.32 1.41 17.64
CA ILE A 18 3.85 1.28 16.26
C ILE A 18 2.72 0.25 16.19
N ALA A 19 2.87 -0.90 16.85
CA ALA A 19 1.84 -1.93 16.92
C ALA A 19 0.55 -1.40 17.55
N ARG A 20 0.65 -0.60 18.61
CA ARG A 20 -0.49 0.04 19.27
C ARG A 20 -1.15 1.07 18.36
N GLN A 21 -0.38 1.97 17.73
CA GLN A 21 -0.93 2.95 16.79
C GLN A 21 -1.68 2.27 15.64
N LEU A 22 -1.14 1.18 15.10
CA LEU A 22 -1.79 0.42 14.03
C LEU A 22 -3.11 -0.22 14.50
N THR A 23 -3.18 -0.68 15.76
CA THR A 23 -4.41 -1.21 16.36
C THR A 23 -5.44 -0.12 16.62
N ASP A 24 -5.02 1.04 17.15
CA ASP A 24 -5.94 2.08 17.61
C ASP A 24 -6.40 2.99 16.45
N ALA A 25 -5.46 3.43 15.61
CA ALA A 25 -5.71 4.35 14.50
C ALA A 25 -6.02 3.65 13.16
N GLY A 26 -5.59 2.39 13.00
CA GLY A 26 -5.75 1.63 11.75
C GLY A 26 -4.67 1.92 10.71
N TYR A 27 -3.73 2.82 10.97
CA TYR A 27 -2.59 3.12 10.09
C TYR A 27 -1.38 3.63 10.86
N VAL A 28 -0.22 3.52 10.22
CA VAL A 28 1.04 4.12 10.69
C VAL A 28 1.83 4.68 9.51
N VAL A 29 2.64 5.70 9.78
CA VAL A 29 3.69 6.19 8.87
C VAL A 29 5.02 5.93 9.54
N ILE A 30 5.89 5.17 8.89
CA ILE A 30 7.20 4.81 9.41
C ILE A 30 8.28 4.99 8.35
N GLU A 31 9.54 4.90 8.74
CA GLU A 31 10.64 4.76 7.80
C GLU A 31 10.39 3.54 6.91
N GLY A 32 10.63 3.67 5.60
CA GLY A 32 10.33 2.61 4.63
C GLY A 32 11.55 1.75 4.30
N PRO A 33 11.39 0.80 3.37
CA PRO A 33 12.46 -0.13 2.97
C PRO A 33 13.59 0.54 2.19
N VAL A 34 13.39 1.76 1.70
CA VAL A 34 14.36 2.47 0.86
C VAL A 34 15.10 3.51 1.68
N ALA A 35 16.39 3.29 1.90
CA ALA A 35 17.23 4.25 2.62
C ALA A 35 17.21 5.63 1.96
N HIS A 36 17.24 6.69 2.77
CA HIS A 36 17.10 8.07 2.30
C HIS A 36 18.04 8.43 1.13
N ASN A 37 19.30 7.97 1.17
CA ASN A 37 20.29 8.18 0.11
C ASN A 37 19.98 7.40 -1.19
N LYS A 38 19.00 6.51 -1.21
CA LYS A 38 18.53 5.75 -2.38
C LYS A 38 17.19 6.24 -2.94
N CYS A 39 16.53 7.22 -2.31
CA CYS A 39 15.22 7.70 -2.75
C CYS A 39 15.27 8.30 -4.17
N GLU A 40 16.37 8.97 -4.56
CA GLU A 40 16.54 9.45 -5.93
C GLU A 40 16.67 8.31 -6.94
N GLN A 41 17.31 7.20 -6.58
CA GLN A 41 17.38 5.99 -7.42
C GLN A 41 15.99 5.39 -7.58
N LEU A 42 15.21 5.26 -6.49
CA LEU A 42 13.82 4.78 -6.56
C LEU A 42 12.96 5.64 -7.47
N ALA A 43 13.09 6.98 -7.38
CA ALA A 43 12.37 7.91 -8.23
C ALA A 43 12.71 7.73 -9.72
N LYS A 44 13.99 7.58 -10.06
CA LYS A 44 14.45 7.29 -11.43
C LYS A 44 13.94 5.93 -11.94
N ALA A 45 14.01 4.90 -11.11
CA ALA A 45 13.49 3.58 -11.44
C ALA A 45 11.96 3.60 -11.66
N TYR A 46 11.22 4.35 -10.82
CA TYR A 46 9.80 4.59 -11.00
C TYR A 46 9.48 5.22 -12.35
N ASP A 47 10.13 6.33 -12.70
CA ASP A 47 9.89 7.03 -13.95
C ASP A 47 10.21 6.16 -15.17
N ALA A 48 11.32 5.41 -15.13
CA ALA A 48 11.69 4.46 -16.18
C ALA A 48 10.64 3.33 -16.32
N ALA A 49 10.14 2.79 -15.21
CA ALA A 49 9.12 1.74 -15.20
C ALA A 49 7.77 2.24 -15.74
N VAL A 50 7.40 3.49 -15.43
CA VAL A 50 6.18 4.14 -15.94
C VAL A 50 6.30 4.39 -17.44
N LEU A 51 7.44 4.92 -17.90
CA LEU A 51 7.68 5.18 -19.32
C LEU A 51 7.66 3.90 -20.17
N ALA A 52 8.18 2.79 -19.63
CA ALA A 52 8.22 1.49 -20.31
C ALA A 52 6.94 0.66 -20.14
N ALA A 53 5.89 1.21 -19.53
CA ALA A 53 4.65 0.47 -19.28
C ALA A 53 3.91 0.15 -20.58
N HIS A 54 3.40 -1.08 -20.70
CA HIS A 54 2.50 -1.43 -21.80
C HIS A 54 1.16 -0.68 -21.62
N PRO A 55 0.51 -0.22 -22.69
CA PRO A 55 -0.76 0.50 -22.59
C PRO A 55 -1.84 -0.24 -21.77
N ASP A 56 -1.89 -1.57 -21.82
CA ASP A 56 -2.84 -2.38 -21.06
C ASP A 56 -2.61 -2.33 -19.54
N ASP A 57 -1.41 -1.95 -19.11
CA ASP A 57 -1.10 -1.76 -17.69
C ASP A 57 -1.42 -0.35 -17.19
N VAL A 58 -1.71 0.58 -18.09
CA VAL A 58 -1.96 1.99 -17.79
C VAL A 58 -3.46 2.23 -17.61
N ARG A 59 -3.82 2.83 -16.48
CA ARG A 59 -5.17 3.35 -16.22
C ARG A 59 -5.08 4.82 -15.84
N ILE A 60 -5.78 5.66 -16.59
CA ILE A 60 -5.88 7.10 -16.32
C ILE A 60 -7.32 7.39 -15.92
N SER A 61 -7.49 7.97 -14.75
CA SER A 61 -8.75 8.48 -14.23
C SER A 61 -8.49 9.83 -13.54
N SER A 62 -8.88 10.00 -12.29
CA SER A 62 -8.42 11.11 -11.44
C SER A 62 -6.93 11.03 -11.10
N SER A 63 -6.29 9.88 -11.30
CA SER A 63 -4.85 9.64 -11.14
C SER A 63 -4.35 8.69 -12.22
N THR A 64 -3.03 8.70 -12.47
CA THR A 64 -2.41 7.69 -13.33
C THR A 64 -1.99 6.50 -12.47
N ARG A 65 -2.45 5.31 -12.85
CA ARG A 65 -2.08 4.03 -12.21
C ARG A 65 -1.40 3.13 -13.23
N ILE A 66 -0.24 2.58 -12.86
CA ILE A 66 0.50 1.60 -13.68
C ILE A 66 0.56 0.29 -12.90
N SER A 67 -0.05 -0.76 -13.43
CA SER A 67 -0.08 -2.08 -12.80
C SER A 67 1.22 -2.87 -13.00
N ASP A 68 1.29 -4.06 -12.38
CA ASP A 68 2.35 -5.05 -12.57
C ASP A 68 3.74 -4.62 -12.09
N PHE A 69 3.81 -3.85 -10.99
CA PHE A 69 5.06 -3.30 -10.49
C PHE A 69 6.04 -4.37 -9.95
N VAL A 70 5.58 -5.54 -9.57
CA VAL A 70 6.44 -6.69 -9.20
C VAL A 70 7.36 -7.15 -10.34
N ASN A 71 6.96 -6.89 -11.60
CA ASN A 71 7.71 -7.25 -12.79
C ASN A 71 8.57 -6.11 -13.38
N ARG A 72 8.64 -4.94 -12.72
CA ARG A 72 9.26 -3.73 -13.28
C ARG A 72 10.73 -3.54 -12.94
N GLY A 73 11.34 -4.45 -12.19
CA GLY A 73 12.77 -4.42 -11.91
C GLY A 73 13.14 -4.68 -10.45
N PRO A 74 14.44 -4.87 -10.17
CA PRO A 74 14.92 -5.23 -8.84
C PRO A 74 14.76 -4.12 -7.80
N ASP A 75 14.68 -2.85 -8.22
CA ASP A 75 14.51 -1.71 -7.31
C ASP A 75 13.19 -1.78 -6.50
N PHE A 76 12.24 -2.63 -6.92
CA PHE A 76 10.94 -2.78 -6.29
C PHE A 76 10.78 -4.07 -5.49
N ASP A 77 11.75 -5.01 -5.54
CA ASP A 77 11.61 -6.33 -4.94
C ASP A 77 11.60 -6.27 -3.40
N GLU A 78 12.35 -5.35 -2.79
CA GLU A 78 12.42 -5.20 -1.33
C GLU A 78 11.18 -4.52 -0.73
N LEU A 79 10.34 -3.86 -1.54
CA LEU A 79 9.22 -3.09 -1.05
C LEU A 79 8.14 -3.96 -0.38
N TYR A 80 7.86 -5.13 -0.95
CA TYR A 80 6.82 -6.03 -0.46
C TYR A 80 7.33 -7.15 0.46
N ILE A 81 8.64 -7.29 0.65
CA ILE A 81 9.23 -8.21 1.64
C ILE A 81 9.73 -7.47 2.89
N TYR A 82 9.40 -6.19 3.04
CA TYR A 82 9.84 -5.35 4.15
C TYR A 82 9.33 -5.86 5.50
N GLY A 83 10.24 -6.18 6.43
CA GLY A 83 9.92 -6.82 7.70
C GLY A 83 8.80 -6.14 8.52
N PRO A 84 8.83 -4.81 8.76
CA PRO A 84 7.75 -4.11 9.47
C PRO A 84 6.39 -4.21 8.76
N LEU A 85 6.34 -4.23 7.42
CA LEU A 85 5.10 -4.43 6.66
C LEU A 85 4.57 -5.85 6.86
N LEU A 86 5.44 -6.86 6.83
CA LEU A 86 5.04 -8.26 7.07
C LEU A 86 4.59 -8.47 8.52
N ALA A 87 5.24 -7.81 9.50
CA ALA A 87 4.80 -7.81 10.89
C ALA A 87 3.39 -7.22 11.05
N ALA A 88 3.08 -6.12 10.36
CA ALA A 88 1.74 -5.55 10.34
C ALA A 88 0.71 -6.50 9.71
N CYS A 89 1.08 -7.22 8.65
CA CYS A 89 0.23 -8.26 8.08
C CYS A 89 -0.05 -9.38 9.09
N CYS A 90 0.97 -9.84 9.83
CA CYS A 90 0.78 -10.84 10.89
C CYS A 90 -0.14 -10.33 12.01
N GLN A 91 -0.05 -9.04 12.39
CA GLN A 91 -0.87 -8.44 13.43
C GLN A 91 -2.34 -8.28 13.00
N ILE A 92 -2.58 -7.75 11.79
CA ILE A 92 -3.93 -7.40 11.32
C ILE A 92 -4.64 -8.61 10.72
N ILE A 93 -4.02 -9.28 9.75
CA ILE A 93 -4.63 -10.43 9.05
C ILE A 93 -4.63 -11.67 9.95
N ALA A 94 -3.59 -11.84 10.79
CA ALA A 94 -3.45 -12.89 11.80
C ALA A 94 -3.55 -14.34 11.27
N ARG A 95 -3.32 -14.53 9.97
CA ARG A 95 -3.30 -15.83 9.26
C ARG A 95 -2.46 -15.74 7.99
N PRO A 96 -2.18 -16.85 7.27
CA PRO A 96 -1.43 -16.81 6.02
C PRO A 96 -1.98 -15.78 5.03
N PHE A 97 -1.08 -15.02 4.42
CA PHE A 97 -1.41 -13.95 3.49
C PHE A 97 -0.53 -13.99 2.23
N ARG A 98 -0.94 -13.25 1.22
CA ARG A 98 -0.20 -13.08 -0.03
C ARG A 98 -0.35 -11.67 -0.57
N LEU A 99 0.58 -11.25 -1.42
CA LEU A 99 0.45 -9.99 -2.15
C LEU A 99 -0.69 -10.13 -3.18
N SER A 100 -1.63 -9.22 -3.15
CA SER A 100 -2.74 -9.15 -4.09
C SER A 100 -2.43 -8.23 -5.27
N THR A 101 -1.79 -7.09 -5.01
CA THR A 101 -1.48 -6.09 -6.03
C THR A 101 -0.29 -5.25 -5.62
N MET A 102 0.49 -4.80 -6.61
CA MET A 102 1.46 -3.71 -6.47
C MET A 102 1.48 -2.87 -7.74
N HIS A 103 1.35 -1.56 -7.59
CA HIS A 103 1.21 -0.65 -8.71
C HIS A 103 1.81 0.74 -8.40
N ALA A 104 2.24 1.44 -9.43
CA ALA A 104 2.56 2.86 -9.34
C ALA A 104 1.29 3.71 -9.33
N ARG A 105 1.32 4.83 -8.61
CA ARG A 105 0.29 5.85 -8.66
C ARG A 105 0.92 7.24 -8.70
N THR A 106 0.53 8.02 -9.71
CA THR A 106 0.91 9.43 -9.86
C THR A 106 -0.32 10.31 -9.73
N LEU A 107 -0.25 11.31 -8.86
CA LEU A 107 -1.22 12.40 -8.78
C LEU A 107 -0.61 13.63 -9.46
N GLU A 108 -1.14 13.98 -10.63
CA GLU A 108 -0.72 15.16 -11.38
C GLU A 108 -1.13 16.46 -10.66
N PRO A 109 -0.47 17.59 -10.96
CA PRO A 109 -0.94 18.90 -10.53
C PRO A 109 -2.41 19.10 -10.91
N GLY A 110 -3.22 19.55 -9.95
CA GLY A 110 -4.66 19.74 -10.14
C GLY A 110 -5.51 18.48 -9.95
N THR A 111 -4.92 17.33 -9.59
CA THR A 111 -5.71 16.14 -9.20
C THR A 111 -6.64 16.49 -8.04
N PRO A 112 -7.98 16.26 -8.17
CA PRO A 112 -8.93 16.57 -7.11
C PRO A 112 -8.79 15.60 -5.93
N VAL A 113 -9.43 15.95 -4.82
CA VAL A 113 -9.56 15.08 -3.64
C VAL A 113 -10.28 13.79 -4.01
N GLU A 114 -9.83 12.66 -3.43
CA GLU A 114 -10.52 11.37 -3.53
C GLU A 114 -11.59 11.24 -2.44
N SER A 115 -12.69 10.61 -2.79
CA SER A 115 -13.71 10.22 -1.80
C SER A 115 -13.11 9.32 -0.74
N LEU A 116 -13.44 9.56 0.53
CA LEU A 116 -13.15 8.59 1.59
C LEU A 116 -13.81 7.26 1.25
N HIS A 117 -13.06 6.18 1.42
CA HIS A 117 -13.49 4.82 1.14
C HIS A 117 -12.78 3.80 2.03
N VAL A 118 -13.19 2.56 1.96
CA VAL A 118 -12.47 1.40 2.47
C VAL A 118 -12.05 0.54 1.30
N ASP A 119 -10.85 -0.03 1.35
CA ASP A 119 -10.40 -0.98 0.33
C ASP A 119 -11.08 -2.33 0.50
N PHE A 120 -11.29 -2.73 1.75
CA PHE A 120 -11.93 -3.99 2.10
C PHE A 120 -12.71 -3.85 3.42
N LYS A 121 -13.97 -4.31 3.45
CA LYS A 121 -14.76 -4.30 4.68
C LYS A 121 -14.22 -5.33 5.68
N ARG A 122 -14.32 -5.01 6.97
CA ARG A 122 -14.09 -6.00 8.03
C ARG A 122 -15.07 -7.17 7.88
N GLU A 123 -14.58 -8.37 8.07
CA GLU A 123 -15.37 -9.60 8.09
C GLU A 123 -15.62 -10.05 9.55
N ASP A 124 -16.56 -10.97 9.77
CA ASP A 124 -16.91 -11.44 11.10
C ASP A 124 -15.72 -12.07 11.85
N ASP A 125 -14.77 -12.65 11.12
CA ASP A 125 -13.56 -13.30 11.64
C ASP A 125 -12.29 -12.43 11.57
N GLY A 126 -12.44 -11.12 11.36
CA GLY A 126 -11.34 -10.14 11.42
C GLY A 126 -11.12 -9.36 10.12
N TRP A 127 -9.92 -8.78 10.00
CA TRP A 127 -9.56 -7.93 8.87
C TRP A 127 -8.85 -8.75 7.79
N PRO A 128 -9.35 -8.70 6.54
CA PRO A 128 -8.81 -9.54 5.46
C PRO A 128 -7.63 -8.91 4.71
N MET A 129 -7.31 -7.61 4.93
CA MET A 129 -6.39 -6.86 4.09
C MET A 129 -5.52 -5.88 4.87
N VAL A 130 -4.26 -5.79 4.45
CA VAL A 130 -3.31 -4.72 4.80
C VAL A 130 -2.87 -4.02 3.52
N GLY A 131 -3.08 -2.71 3.44
CA GLY A 131 -2.54 -1.88 2.38
C GLY A 131 -1.21 -1.24 2.76
N PHE A 132 -0.40 -0.89 1.76
CA PHE A 132 0.80 -0.10 1.95
C PHE A 132 1.01 0.92 0.83
N ILE A 133 1.65 2.05 1.18
CA ILE A 133 2.00 3.11 0.26
C ILE A 133 3.44 3.53 0.52
N VAL A 134 4.36 3.22 -0.41
CA VAL A 134 5.74 3.72 -0.37
C VAL A 134 5.76 5.11 -1.01
N MET A 135 6.26 6.08 -0.29
CA MET A 135 6.38 7.46 -0.75
C MET A 135 7.60 7.59 -1.65
N VAL A 136 7.41 7.65 -2.98
CA VAL A 136 8.48 7.95 -3.93
C VAL A 136 8.87 9.42 -3.82
N ASP A 137 7.89 10.30 -3.66
CA ASP A 137 8.06 11.71 -3.31
C ASP A 137 7.63 11.95 -1.86
N GLU A 138 8.08 13.05 -1.26
CA GLU A 138 7.55 13.54 0.00
C GLU A 138 6.05 13.77 -0.08
N PHE A 139 5.29 13.35 0.96
CA PHE A 139 3.86 13.63 1.10
C PHE A 139 3.63 14.84 2.00
N ARG A 140 2.95 15.86 1.48
CA ARG A 140 2.63 17.12 2.16
C ARG A 140 1.14 17.45 2.01
N SER A 141 0.68 18.38 2.82
CA SER A 141 -0.71 18.83 2.82
C SER A 141 -1.20 19.44 1.50
N ASP A 142 -0.28 19.92 0.65
CA ASP A 142 -0.58 20.57 -0.62
C ASP A 142 -0.44 19.67 -1.86
N ASN A 143 0.11 18.44 -1.71
CA ASN A 143 0.48 17.63 -2.87
C ASN A 143 -0.26 16.28 -2.99
N GLY A 144 -1.42 16.15 -2.34
CA GLY A 144 -2.21 14.91 -2.44
C GLY A 144 -1.78 13.83 -1.44
N ALA A 145 -1.33 14.21 -0.24
CA ALA A 145 -1.07 13.26 0.84
C ALA A 145 -2.33 12.44 1.16
N THR A 146 -2.13 11.22 1.64
CA THR A 146 -3.25 10.36 2.04
C THR A 146 -3.86 10.90 3.34
N ARG A 147 -5.19 11.03 3.39
CA ARG A 147 -5.97 11.33 4.59
C ARG A 147 -6.57 10.05 5.15
N PHE A 148 -6.62 9.93 6.45
CA PHE A 148 -7.21 8.82 7.19
C PHE A 148 -8.20 9.33 8.22
N VAL A 149 -9.23 8.54 8.51
CA VAL A 149 -10.09 8.72 9.70
C VAL A 149 -9.63 7.69 10.74
N PRO A 150 -8.80 8.10 11.74
CA PRO A 150 -8.25 7.17 12.73
C PRO A 150 -9.34 6.42 13.48
N GLY A 151 -9.16 5.10 13.67
CA GLY A 151 -10.09 4.25 14.41
C GLY A 151 -11.33 3.81 13.62
N SER A 152 -11.58 4.34 12.42
CA SER A 152 -12.78 4.02 11.62
C SER A 152 -12.87 2.54 11.22
N HIS A 153 -11.74 1.82 11.15
CA HIS A 153 -11.70 0.37 10.89
C HIS A 153 -12.33 -0.48 12.00
N LEU A 154 -12.55 0.08 13.19
CA LEU A 154 -13.21 -0.58 14.30
C LEU A 154 -14.75 -0.55 14.17
N ALA A 155 -15.26 0.39 13.36
CA ALA A 155 -16.68 0.50 13.08
C ALA A 155 -17.11 -0.43 11.93
N THR A 156 -18.40 -0.67 11.79
CA THR A 156 -18.99 -1.50 10.72
C THR A 156 -19.48 -0.68 9.53
N ASN A 157 -19.74 0.62 9.73
CA ASN A 157 -20.16 1.55 8.69
C ASN A 157 -18.98 1.94 7.78
N VAL A 158 -19.30 2.34 6.56
CA VAL A 158 -18.35 2.91 5.60
C VAL A 158 -18.71 4.37 5.32
N PRO A 159 -17.81 5.18 4.73
CA PRO A 159 -18.09 6.60 4.49
C PRO A 159 -19.44 6.88 3.82
N GLY A 160 -19.81 6.11 2.80
CA GLY A 160 -21.10 6.27 2.09
C GLY A 160 -22.36 5.97 2.93
N ASP A 161 -22.21 5.36 4.11
CA ASP A 161 -23.33 5.11 5.02
C ASP A 161 -23.64 6.34 5.89
N VAL A 162 -22.68 7.28 6.04
CA VAL A 162 -22.75 8.38 7.01
C VAL A 162 -22.42 9.76 6.44
N MET A 163 -21.86 9.82 5.24
CA MET A 163 -21.50 11.06 4.56
C MET A 163 -22.35 11.24 3.32
N GLU A 164 -22.96 12.42 3.16
CA GLU A 164 -23.65 12.81 1.92
C GLU A 164 -22.64 13.00 0.77
N ASP A 165 -21.49 13.59 1.09
CA ASP A 165 -20.36 13.77 0.16
C ASP A 165 -19.07 13.23 0.80
N ALA A 166 -18.62 12.08 0.34
CA ALA A 166 -17.39 11.45 0.83
C ALA A 166 -16.10 12.18 0.38
N THR A 167 -16.20 13.22 -0.48
CA THR A 167 -15.06 14.09 -0.81
C THR A 167 -14.88 15.21 0.19
N ALA A 168 -15.92 15.54 0.97
CA ALA A 168 -15.85 16.55 2.01
C ALA A 168 -14.83 16.17 3.12
N GLU A 169 -14.41 17.17 3.88
CA GLU A 169 -13.63 16.95 5.10
C GLU A 169 -14.47 16.20 6.13
N TYR A 170 -13.86 15.27 6.83
CA TYR A 170 -14.49 14.53 7.91
C TYR A 170 -13.84 14.92 9.24
N ASP A 171 -14.68 15.17 10.27
CA ASP A 171 -14.17 15.56 11.58
C ASP A 171 -13.21 14.50 12.15
N GLY A 172 -12.03 14.96 12.58
CA GLY A 172 -10.97 14.12 13.10
C GLY A 172 -10.14 13.38 12.04
N GLU A 173 -10.33 13.65 10.72
CA GLU A 173 -9.41 13.12 9.72
C GLU A 173 -8.00 13.70 9.89
N VAL A 174 -6.99 12.88 9.56
CA VAL A 174 -5.57 13.23 9.71
C VAL A 174 -4.83 12.94 8.41
N MET A 175 -3.98 13.86 8.00
CA MET A 175 -3.11 13.64 6.84
C MET A 175 -1.85 12.86 7.21
N ALA A 176 -1.58 11.80 6.47
CA ALA A 176 -0.37 11.00 6.57
C ALA A 176 0.71 11.60 5.67
N GLY A 177 1.52 12.50 6.23
CA GLY A 177 2.68 13.10 5.58
C GLY A 177 3.99 12.43 5.98
N GLY A 178 5.04 12.64 5.18
CA GLY A 178 6.37 12.14 5.48
C GLY A 178 7.35 12.34 4.33
N PRO A 179 8.67 12.23 4.59
CA PRO A 179 9.70 12.35 3.57
C PRO A 179 9.64 11.22 2.55
N ALA A 180 10.23 11.43 1.37
CA ALA A 180 10.47 10.37 0.39
C ALA A 180 11.18 9.18 1.04
N GLY A 181 10.82 7.96 0.66
CA GLY A 181 11.31 6.72 1.27
C GLY A 181 10.46 6.21 2.44
N SER A 182 9.58 7.04 3.02
CA SER A 182 8.64 6.58 4.06
C SER A 182 7.61 5.60 3.50
N ILE A 183 7.04 4.79 4.39
CA ILE A 183 5.93 3.89 4.07
C ILE A 183 4.75 4.15 5.00
N ILE A 184 3.56 4.21 4.41
CA ILE A 184 2.29 4.10 5.12
C ILE A 184 1.90 2.64 5.11
N ILE A 185 1.53 2.08 6.27
CA ILE A 185 0.94 0.74 6.41
C ILE A 185 -0.42 0.93 7.05
N TYR A 186 -1.46 0.33 6.48
CA TYR A 186 -2.82 0.54 6.95
C TYR A 186 -3.70 -0.70 6.85
N ASN A 187 -4.66 -0.79 7.75
CA ASN A 187 -5.75 -1.75 7.71
C ASN A 187 -6.69 -1.40 6.55
N GLY A 188 -6.99 -2.34 5.66
CA GLY A 188 -7.84 -2.10 4.49
C GLY A 188 -9.26 -1.63 4.80
N SER A 189 -9.70 -1.72 6.06
CA SER A 189 -11.00 -1.24 6.53
C SER A 189 -10.96 0.18 7.11
N VAL A 190 -9.79 0.82 7.27
CA VAL A 190 -9.71 2.22 7.71
C VAL A 190 -10.17 3.15 6.58
N TRP A 191 -10.96 4.15 6.91
CA TRP A 191 -11.41 5.14 5.92
C TRP A 191 -10.25 6.01 5.48
N HIS A 192 -10.04 6.07 4.18
CA HIS A 192 -8.93 6.83 3.62
C HIS A 192 -9.24 7.33 2.21
N GLY A 193 -8.38 8.23 1.73
CA GLY A 193 -8.38 8.78 0.38
C GLY A 193 -7.19 9.73 0.26
N TRP A 194 -6.90 10.26 -0.93
CA TRP A 194 -5.90 11.33 -1.04
C TRP A 194 -6.55 12.71 -1.00
N THR A 195 -5.80 13.70 -0.52
CA THR A 195 -6.14 15.12 -0.62
C THR A 195 -5.85 15.64 -2.05
N ALA A 196 -6.35 16.81 -2.42
CA ALA A 196 -6.05 17.38 -3.73
C ALA A 196 -4.55 17.69 -3.88
N ASN A 197 -3.99 17.43 -5.07
CA ASN A 197 -2.66 17.93 -5.42
C ASN A 197 -2.77 19.37 -5.95
N ARG A 198 -2.55 20.33 -5.05
CA ARG A 198 -2.52 21.77 -5.36
C ARG A 198 -1.13 22.28 -5.66
N SER A 199 -0.12 21.40 -5.61
CA SER A 199 1.27 21.74 -5.92
C SER A 199 1.53 21.81 -7.44
N ALA A 200 2.66 22.39 -7.82
CA ALA A 200 3.07 22.47 -9.23
C ALA A 200 3.78 21.21 -9.75
N LYS A 201 3.88 20.15 -8.93
CA LYS A 201 4.61 18.93 -9.29
C LYS A 201 3.73 17.68 -9.12
N PRO A 202 3.96 16.64 -9.93
CA PRO A 202 3.36 15.34 -9.69
C PRO A 202 3.79 14.78 -8.32
N ARG A 203 2.94 13.97 -7.70
CA ARG A 203 3.27 13.21 -6.50
C ARG A 203 3.19 11.72 -6.81
N ARG A 204 4.31 11.02 -6.69
CA ARG A 204 4.48 9.61 -7.03
C ARG A 204 4.47 8.74 -5.79
N SER A 205 3.85 7.56 -5.89
CA SER A 205 3.88 6.51 -4.88
C SER A 205 3.84 5.12 -5.51
N ILE A 206 4.31 4.12 -4.77
CA ILE A 206 4.08 2.71 -5.07
C ILE A 206 3.15 2.16 -4.02
N GLN A 207 2.03 1.62 -4.45
CA GLN A 207 0.97 1.11 -3.59
C GLN A 207 0.80 -0.39 -3.79
N GLY A 208 0.46 -1.09 -2.72
CA GLY A 208 0.16 -2.50 -2.79
C GLY A 208 -0.71 -2.95 -1.63
N ALA A 209 -1.16 -4.19 -1.72
CA ALA A 209 -2.02 -4.79 -0.72
C ALA A 209 -1.72 -6.26 -0.51
N PHE A 210 -1.68 -6.66 0.76
CA PHE A 210 -1.72 -8.04 1.19
C PHE A 210 -3.13 -8.42 1.59
N ILE A 211 -3.56 -9.60 1.20
CA ILE A 211 -4.84 -10.19 1.56
C ILE A 211 -4.63 -11.57 2.17
N ARG A 212 -5.63 -12.07 2.89
CA ARG A 212 -5.67 -13.48 3.31
C ARG A 212 -5.39 -14.38 2.12
N ARG A 213 -4.63 -15.45 2.31
CA ARG A 213 -4.22 -16.33 1.21
C ARG A 213 -5.39 -17.00 0.50
N GLU A 214 -6.46 -17.31 1.23
CA GLU A 214 -7.70 -17.88 0.73
C GLU A 214 -8.62 -16.88 0.00
N GLN A 215 -8.41 -15.57 0.16
CA GLN A 215 -9.21 -14.54 -0.52
C GLN A 215 -8.91 -14.50 -2.02
N GLN A 216 -9.95 -14.24 -2.81
CA GLN A 216 -9.79 -14.04 -4.25
C GLN A 216 -9.09 -12.68 -4.50
N SER A 217 -7.97 -12.72 -5.23
CA SER A 217 -7.29 -11.51 -5.69
C SER A 217 -7.93 -10.97 -6.97
N GLY A 218 -8.04 -9.65 -7.08
CA GLY A 218 -8.42 -8.99 -8.33
C GLY A 218 -7.36 -9.08 -9.43
N VAL A 219 -6.12 -9.48 -9.08
CA VAL A 219 -5.00 -9.66 -10.02
C VAL A 219 -4.41 -11.06 -9.84
N ASN A 220 -4.33 -11.82 -10.92
CA ASN A 220 -3.61 -13.08 -10.93
C ASN A 220 -2.11 -12.85 -11.15
N LEU A 221 -1.36 -12.59 -10.08
CA LEU A 221 0.08 -12.35 -10.15
C LEU A 221 0.82 -13.56 -10.71
N LYS A 222 0.41 -14.79 -10.34
CA LYS A 222 1.01 -16.04 -10.85
C LYS A 222 0.98 -16.12 -12.37
N ALA A 223 -0.14 -15.78 -12.99
CA ALA A 223 -0.28 -15.79 -14.44
C ALA A 223 0.49 -14.66 -15.15
N ARG A 224 0.84 -13.61 -14.41
CA ARG A 224 1.57 -12.44 -14.93
C ARG A 224 3.07 -12.52 -14.69
N MET A 225 3.56 -13.50 -13.92
CA MET A 225 4.97 -13.58 -13.52
C MET A 225 5.88 -13.80 -14.72
N ARG A 226 6.92 -12.98 -14.81
CA ARG A 226 7.91 -13.05 -15.88
C ARG A 226 9.11 -13.92 -15.46
N PRO A 227 9.74 -14.67 -16.39
CA PRO A 227 10.91 -15.49 -16.08
C PRO A 227 12.03 -14.71 -15.40
N GLU A 228 12.29 -13.47 -15.83
CA GLU A 228 13.32 -12.59 -15.28
C GLU A 228 13.03 -12.23 -13.81
N THR A 229 11.76 -12.02 -13.47
CA THR A 229 11.33 -11.77 -12.08
C THR A 229 11.51 -13.03 -11.24
N LEU A 230 11.04 -14.19 -11.72
CA LEU A 230 11.17 -15.46 -11.00
C LEU A 230 12.63 -15.87 -10.75
N SER A 231 13.55 -15.51 -11.67
CA SER A 231 14.98 -15.83 -11.52
C SER A 231 15.69 -14.97 -10.48
N ARG A 232 15.23 -13.74 -10.21
CA ARG A 232 15.89 -12.80 -9.27
C ARG A 232 15.32 -12.82 -7.86
N ILE A 233 14.04 -13.19 -7.67
CA ILE A 233 13.38 -13.15 -6.36
C ILE A 233 13.65 -14.41 -5.54
N GLY A 234 13.78 -14.23 -4.21
CA GLY A 234 14.01 -15.32 -3.24
C GLY A 234 12.73 -16.07 -2.83
N GLY A 235 12.89 -17.12 -2.01
CA GLY A 235 11.78 -17.99 -1.57
C GLY A 235 10.65 -17.22 -0.85
N LEU A 236 10.97 -16.27 0.04
CA LEU A 236 9.97 -15.45 0.72
C LEU A 236 9.12 -14.66 -0.29
N ALA A 237 9.74 -14.01 -1.27
CA ALA A 237 9.02 -13.26 -2.30
C ALA A 237 8.14 -14.21 -3.15
N LYS A 238 8.64 -15.38 -3.52
CA LYS A 238 7.86 -16.40 -4.26
C LYS A 238 6.64 -16.85 -3.46
N TYR A 239 6.81 -17.12 -2.17
CA TYR A 239 5.72 -17.46 -1.26
C TYR A 239 4.65 -16.34 -1.21
N LEU A 240 5.07 -15.09 -1.02
CA LEU A 240 4.15 -13.94 -0.94
C LEU A 240 3.43 -13.66 -2.27
N LEU A 241 4.05 -13.98 -3.40
CA LEU A 241 3.47 -13.83 -4.74
C LEU A 241 2.65 -15.05 -5.20
N ASP A 242 2.61 -16.12 -4.39
CA ASP A 242 1.91 -17.38 -4.70
C ASP A 242 2.41 -18.05 -6.00
N VAL A 243 3.74 -18.06 -6.20
CA VAL A 243 4.41 -18.52 -7.44
C VAL A 243 5.44 -19.63 -7.20
N GLU A 244 5.30 -20.38 -6.12
CA GLU A 244 6.07 -21.59 -5.84
C GLU A 244 5.76 -22.72 -6.78
#